data_56d83fb7b054c02cb6e6d908f991882c
#
_entry.id   56d83fb7b054c02cb6e6d908f991882c
#
_cell.length_a   1.000
_cell.length_b   1.000
_cell.length_c   1.000
_cell.angle_alpha   90.00
_cell.angle_beta   90.00
_cell.angle_gamma   90.00
#
_symmetry.space_group_name_H-M   'P 1'
#
loop_
_entity.id
_entity.type
_entity.pdbx_description
1 polymer ?
#
loop_
_entity_poly.entity_id
_entity_poly.type
_entity_poly.pdbx_seq_one_letter_code
_entity_poly.pdbx_strand_id
1 'polypeptide(L)'
;MEERKSTDFLIIHCAATKPSMDIGLNEIRRWHLDLGWRDVGYHYIIRRNGEVELGRSIRDTGSHARRYNHKSVGLCMVGGMAEDNSAENNFTAQQWTALLDLVKQLKTNYPEAEIIGHNEISKKECPSFDVQKWKEDNL
;
A
#
# COMPACT_ATOMS: atom_id res chain seq x y z
N MET A 1 -2.84 -10.16 -17.24
CA MET A 1 -3.13 -10.33 -15.81
C MET A 1 -4.61 -10.61 -15.64
N GLU A 2 -4.94 -11.39 -14.62
CA GLU A 2 -6.35 -11.64 -14.32
C GLU A 2 -7.01 -10.40 -13.73
N GLU A 3 -8.29 -10.24 -14.01
CA GLU A 3 -9.08 -9.22 -13.33
C GLU A 3 -9.38 -9.63 -11.89
N ARG A 4 -9.49 -8.64 -11.01
CA ARG A 4 -9.93 -8.90 -9.64
C ARG A 4 -11.37 -9.38 -9.64
N LYS A 5 -11.68 -10.31 -8.74
CA LYS A 5 -13.02 -10.90 -8.63
C LYS A 5 -13.97 -10.04 -7.81
N SER A 6 -13.43 -9.32 -6.83
CA SER A 6 -14.21 -8.46 -5.94
C SER A 6 -13.29 -7.44 -5.28
N THR A 7 -13.87 -6.55 -4.49
CA THR A 7 -13.11 -5.60 -3.67
C THR A 7 -13.63 -5.69 -2.24
N ASP A 8 -13.15 -6.70 -1.53
CA ASP A 8 -13.53 -6.94 -0.14
C ASP A 8 -12.62 -6.16 0.82
N PHE A 9 -11.41 -5.83 0.39
CA PHE A 9 -10.40 -5.16 1.22
C PHE A 9 -9.65 -4.08 0.47
N LEU A 10 -9.31 -3.02 1.21
CA LEU A 10 -8.26 -2.09 0.85
C LEU A 10 -7.12 -2.38 1.81
N ILE A 11 -5.99 -2.85 1.29
CA ILE A 11 -4.87 -3.30 2.13
C ILE A 11 -3.74 -2.29 2.07
N ILE A 12 -3.37 -1.75 3.22
CA ILE A 12 -2.30 -0.76 3.32
C ILE A 12 -0.99 -1.46 3.61
N HIS A 13 0.03 -1.12 2.81
CA HIS A 13 1.39 -1.62 2.90
C HIS A 13 2.36 -0.46 3.06
N CYS A 14 3.61 -0.78 3.36
CA CYS A 14 4.73 0.14 3.18
C CYS A 14 5.79 -0.50 2.29
N ALA A 15 6.63 0.34 1.70
CA ALA A 15 7.71 -0.15 0.85
C ALA A 15 8.86 -0.77 1.68
N ALA A 16 8.86 -0.55 2.99
CA ALA A 16 9.94 -0.94 3.90
C ALA A 16 11.28 -0.32 3.45
N THR A 17 11.24 0.97 3.24
CA THR A 17 12.40 1.78 2.82
C THR A 17 12.71 2.83 3.88
N LYS A 18 13.96 3.29 3.90
CA LYS A 18 14.42 4.28 4.88
C LYS A 18 13.84 5.67 4.56
N PRO A 19 13.70 6.56 5.57
CA PRO A 19 13.12 7.89 5.35
C PRO A 19 13.84 8.72 4.30
N SER A 20 15.15 8.54 4.16
CA SER A 20 15.99 9.27 3.21
C SER A 20 15.85 8.78 1.77
N MET A 21 15.19 7.64 1.55
CA MET A 21 15.02 7.07 0.21
C MET A 21 13.80 7.70 -0.46
N ASP A 22 14.06 8.68 -1.32
CA ASP A 22 13.00 9.33 -2.11
C ASP A 22 12.77 8.53 -3.39
N ILE A 23 12.08 7.41 -3.22
CA ILE A 23 11.77 6.50 -4.33
C ILE A 23 10.26 6.49 -4.59
N GLY A 24 9.87 5.86 -5.69
CA GLY A 24 8.48 5.72 -6.06
C GLY A 24 8.24 4.53 -6.96
N LEU A 25 7.23 4.65 -7.81
CA LEU A 25 6.77 3.57 -8.69
C LEU A 25 7.89 2.96 -9.54
N ASN A 26 8.75 3.80 -10.14
CA ASN A 26 9.77 3.29 -11.05
C ASN A 26 10.73 2.32 -10.36
N GLU A 27 11.20 2.66 -9.17
CA GLU A 27 12.11 1.83 -8.39
C GLU A 27 11.42 0.55 -7.90
N ILE A 28 10.21 0.68 -7.35
CA ILE A 28 9.46 -0.48 -6.85
C ILE A 28 9.10 -1.42 -8.00
N ARG A 29 8.70 -0.87 -9.16
CA ARG A 29 8.40 -1.69 -10.34
C ARG A 29 9.63 -2.49 -10.76
N ARG A 30 10.81 -1.86 -10.80
CA ARG A 30 12.06 -2.55 -11.14
C ARG A 30 12.34 -3.70 -10.18
N TRP A 31 12.19 -3.46 -8.88
CA TRP A 31 12.41 -4.52 -7.88
C TRP A 31 11.47 -5.70 -8.09
N HIS A 32 10.19 -5.43 -8.39
CA HIS A 32 9.21 -6.48 -8.63
C HIS A 32 9.47 -7.22 -9.94
N LEU A 33 9.87 -6.52 -11.01
CA LEU A 33 10.25 -7.17 -12.26
C LEU A 33 11.48 -8.06 -12.07
N ASP A 34 12.43 -7.65 -11.24
CA ASP A 34 13.61 -8.47 -10.91
C ASP A 34 13.24 -9.75 -10.15
N LEU A 35 12.10 -9.75 -9.44
CA LEU A 35 11.57 -10.95 -8.79
C LEU A 35 10.86 -11.88 -9.78
N GLY A 36 10.73 -11.49 -11.03
CA GLY A 36 10.04 -12.26 -12.06
C GLY A 36 8.55 -11.94 -12.19
N TRP A 37 8.08 -10.88 -11.52
CA TRP A 37 6.69 -10.47 -11.63
C TRP A 37 6.44 -9.70 -12.94
N ARG A 38 5.18 -9.66 -13.38
CA ARG A 38 4.79 -8.99 -14.63
C ARG A 38 4.78 -7.47 -14.53
N ASP A 39 4.59 -6.96 -13.33
CA ASP A 39 4.53 -5.52 -13.05
C ASP A 39 4.68 -5.32 -11.55
N VAL A 40 4.72 -4.04 -11.11
CA VAL A 40 4.63 -3.70 -9.69
C VAL A 40 3.40 -4.39 -9.07
N GLY A 41 3.52 -4.85 -7.84
CA GLY A 41 2.45 -5.61 -7.19
C GLY A 41 1.32 -4.77 -6.62
N TYR A 42 1.53 -3.48 -6.38
CA TYR A 42 0.54 -2.57 -5.78
C TYR A 42 -0.27 -1.85 -6.85
N HIS A 43 -1.48 -1.42 -6.49
CA HIS A 43 -2.32 -0.58 -7.36
C HIS A 43 -2.00 0.90 -7.20
N TYR A 44 -1.59 1.34 -6.01
CA TYR A 44 -1.23 2.72 -5.71
C TYR A 44 0.04 2.78 -4.89
N ILE A 45 0.89 3.75 -5.21
CA ILE A 45 2.11 4.04 -4.45
C ILE A 45 2.07 5.50 -4.02
N ILE A 46 2.22 5.76 -2.73
CA ILE A 46 2.23 7.12 -2.16
C ILE A 46 3.67 7.49 -1.81
N ARG A 47 4.23 8.43 -2.55
CA ARG A 47 5.61 8.89 -2.39
C ARG A 47 5.76 9.72 -1.12
N ARG A 48 7.01 9.92 -0.70
CA ARG A 48 7.33 10.71 0.50
C ARG A 48 6.74 12.12 0.47
N ASN A 49 6.61 12.72 -0.70
CA ASN A 49 6.01 14.06 -0.87
C ASN A 49 4.48 14.04 -0.95
N GLY A 50 3.85 12.88 -0.82
CA GLY A 50 2.41 12.72 -0.92
C GLY A 50 1.88 12.49 -2.32
N GLU A 51 2.72 12.49 -3.33
CA GLU A 51 2.29 12.20 -4.70
C GLU A 51 1.84 10.75 -4.81
N VAL A 52 0.66 10.53 -5.41
CA VAL A 52 0.08 9.20 -5.61
C VAL A 52 0.39 8.75 -7.04
N GLU A 53 1.11 7.64 -7.15
CA GLU A 53 1.45 7.06 -8.45
C GLU A 53 0.62 5.80 -8.69
N LEU A 54 0.21 5.59 -9.94
CA LEU A 54 -0.62 4.44 -10.33
C LEU A 54 0.27 3.26 -10.71
N GLY A 55 0.11 2.16 -10.00
CA GLY A 55 0.79 0.90 -10.28
C GLY A 55 0.00 0.04 -11.25
N ARG A 56 -0.37 -1.19 -10.82
CA ARG A 56 -1.26 -2.03 -11.64
C ARG A 56 -2.61 -1.36 -11.78
N SER A 57 -3.26 -1.55 -12.94
CA SER A 57 -4.63 -1.11 -13.11
C SER A 57 -5.49 -1.62 -11.96
N ILE A 58 -6.38 -0.79 -11.44
CA ILE A 58 -7.25 -1.16 -10.32
C ILE A 58 -8.15 -2.36 -10.65
N ARG A 59 -8.35 -2.64 -11.94
CA ARG A 59 -9.14 -3.79 -12.38
C ARG A 59 -8.37 -5.10 -12.27
N ASP A 60 -7.04 -5.03 -12.25
CA ASP A 60 -6.19 -6.21 -12.26
C ASP A 60 -5.92 -6.73 -10.86
N THR A 61 -5.77 -8.06 -10.78
CA THR A 61 -5.31 -8.71 -9.55
C THR A 61 -3.87 -8.29 -9.27
N GLY A 62 -3.60 -7.80 -8.07
CA GLY A 62 -2.27 -7.38 -7.66
C GLY A 62 -1.38 -8.56 -7.25
N SER A 63 -0.20 -8.23 -6.74
CA SER A 63 0.75 -9.15 -6.13
C SER A 63 1.29 -8.50 -4.87
N HIS A 64 0.43 -8.35 -3.86
CA HIS A 64 0.79 -7.61 -2.65
C HIS A 64 0.36 -8.30 -1.35
N ALA A 65 -0.62 -9.20 -1.40
CA ALA A 65 -1.13 -9.86 -0.20
C ALA A 65 -1.57 -11.29 -0.56
N ARG A 66 -0.72 -12.26 -0.25
CA ARG A 66 -0.98 -13.67 -0.58
C ARG A 66 -2.37 -14.09 -0.09
N ARG A 67 -3.13 -14.77 -0.93
CA ARG A 67 -4.49 -15.25 -0.69
C ARG A 67 -5.56 -14.15 -0.71
N TYR A 68 -5.16 -12.87 -0.77
CA TYR A 68 -6.07 -11.73 -0.79
C TYR A 68 -6.02 -10.94 -2.10
N ASN A 69 -5.06 -11.24 -2.98
CA ASN A 69 -4.83 -10.46 -4.20
C ASN A 69 -6.06 -10.32 -5.08
N HIS A 70 -6.84 -11.40 -5.21
CA HIS A 70 -8.01 -11.42 -6.10
C HIS A 70 -9.21 -10.64 -5.58
N LYS A 71 -9.19 -10.20 -4.34
CA LYS A 71 -10.32 -9.53 -3.68
C LYS A 71 -9.92 -8.23 -2.95
N SER A 72 -8.79 -7.65 -3.34
CA SER A 72 -8.29 -6.46 -2.64
C SER A 72 -7.60 -5.47 -3.57
N VAL A 73 -7.53 -4.23 -3.10
CA VAL A 73 -6.70 -3.18 -3.68
C VAL A 73 -5.52 -2.94 -2.74
N GLY A 74 -4.31 -2.90 -3.29
CA GLY A 74 -3.08 -2.69 -2.52
C GLY A 74 -2.58 -1.26 -2.63
N LEU A 75 -2.43 -0.60 -1.48
CA LEU A 75 -1.87 0.74 -1.35
C LEU A 75 -0.53 0.66 -0.63
N CYS A 76 0.51 1.27 -1.19
CA CYS A 76 1.86 1.24 -0.62
C CYS A 76 2.34 2.63 -0.25
N MET A 77 2.71 2.82 1.02
CA MET A 77 3.36 4.03 1.51
C MET A 77 4.87 3.86 1.43
N VAL A 78 5.55 4.75 0.74
CA VAL A 78 7.02 4.72 0.68
C VAL A 78 7.57 5.11 2.06
N GLY A 79 8.47 4.30 2.59
CA GLY A 79 9.00 4.46 3.96
C GLY A 79 8.74 3.22 4.80
N GLY A 80 8.66 3.39 6.09
CA GLY A 80 8.27 2.34 7.03
C GLY A 80 9.44 1.57 7.64
N MET A 81 10.69 1.97 7.38
CA MET A 81 11.87 1.33 7.92
C MET A 81 12.84 2.38 8.48
N ALA A 82 13.35 2.13 9.67
CA ALA A 82 14.37 2.97 10.31
C ALA A 82 15.75 2.73 9.71
N GLU A 83 16.70 3.58 10.06
CA GLU A 83 18.09 3.44 9.59
C GLU A 83 18.73 2.13 10.02
N ASP A 84 18.31 1.55 11.15
CA ASP A 84 18.81 0.26 11.64
C ASP A 84 18.05 -0.93 11.04
N ASN A 85 17.22 -0.70 10.03
CA ASN A 85 16.40 -1.69 9.32
C ASN A 85 15.22 -2.25 10.12
N SER A 86 14.89 -1.67 11.27
CA SER A 86 13.68 -2.04 12.00
C SER A 86 12.46 -1.34 11.43
N ALA A 87 11.27 -1.88 11.70
CA ALA A 87 10.03 -1.23 11.31
C ALA A 87 9.86 0.10 12.07
N GLU A 88 9.44 1.13 11.36
CA GLU A 88 9.26 2.46 11.94
C GLU A 88 8.13 3.19 11.23
N ASN A 89 7.24 3.76 12.01
CA ASN A 89 6.22 4.67 11.50
C ASN A 89 6.86 6.05 11.26
N ASN A 90 7.43 6.25 10.07
CA ASN A 90 8.18 7.46 9.73
C ASN A 90 7.60 8.19 8.52
N PHE A 91 6.31 8.05 8.27
CA PHE A 91 5.66 8.65 7.11
C PHE A 91 5.50 10.15 7.29
N THR A 92 5.49 10.88 6.17
CA THR A 92 5.41 12.35 6.18
C THR A 92 3.96 12.82 6.35
N ALA A 93 3.80 14.09 6.75
CA ALA A 93 2.47 14.70 6.83
C ALA A 93 1.75 14.65 5.48
N GLN A 94 2.49 14.88 4.38
CA GLN A 94 1.94 14.82 3.03
C GLN A 94 1.44 13.41 2.68
N GLN A 95 2.15 12.37 3.14
CA GLN A 95 1.71 10.99 2.93
C GLN A 95 0.42 10.69 3.68
N TRP A 96 0.29 11.14 4.91
CA TRP A 96 -0.93 10.91 5.68
C TRP A 96 -2.14 11.60 5.05
N THR A 97 -1.97 12.82 4.55
CA THR A 97 -3.03 13.53 3.83
C THR A 97 -3.44 12.76 2.57
N ALA A 98 -2.45 12.33 1.78
CA ALA A 98 -2.70 11.60 0.54
C ALA A 98 -3.38 10.25 0.80
N LEU A 99 -2.95 9.52 1.84
CA LEU A 99 -3.56 8.25 2.20
C LEU A 99 -5.03 8.42 2.57
N LEU A 100 -5.33 9.42 3.39
CA LEU A 100 -6.71 9.67 3.81
C LEU A 100 -7.60 10.01 2.62
N ASP A 101 -7.14 10.90 1.73
CA ASP A 101 -7.90 11.27 0.54
C ASP A 101 -8.12 10.07 -0.37
N LEU A 102 -7.09 9.27 -0.60
CA LEU A 102 -7.18 8.09 -1.47
C LEU A 102 -8.14 7.05 -0.90
N VAL A 103 -8.04 6.77 0.40
CA VAL A 103 -8.94 5.81 1.06
C VAL A 103 -10.39 6.28 0.99
N LYS A 104 -10.65 7.56 1.20
CA LYS A 104 -12.00 8.11 1.08
C LYS A 104 -12.56 7.94 -0.33
N GLN A 105 -11.76 8.22 -1.36
CA GLN A 105 -12.16 8.03 -2.75
C GLN A 105 -12.47 6.55 -3.04
N LEU A 106 -11.61 5.65 -2.61
CA LEU A 106 -11.80 4.23 -2.83
C LEU A 106 -13.02 3.70 -2.09
N LYS A 107 -13.29 4.18 -0.90
CA LYS A 107 -14.50 3.80 -0.14
C LYS A 107 -15.78 4.30 -0.82
N THR A 108 -15.73 5.39 -1.55
CA THR A 108 -16.86 5.85 -2.36
C THR A 108 -17.19 4.84 -3.45
N ASN A 109 -16.16 4.27 -4.09
CA ASN A 109 -16.32 3.28 -5.15
C ASN A 109 -16.58 1.86 -4.63
N TYR A 110 -16.05 1.56 -3.44
CA TYR A 110 -16.13 0.23 -2.82
C TYR A 110 -16.58 0.37 -1.36
N PRO A 111 -17.85 0.75 -1.13
CA PRO A 111 -18.32 1.07 0.23
C PRO A 111 -18.29 -0.12 1.20
N GLU A 112 -18.32 -1.35 0.69
CA GLU A 112 -18.29 -2.55 1.53
C GLU A 112 -16.88 -3.04 1.83
N ALA A 113 -15.85 -2.45 1.22
CA ALA A 113 -14.47 -2.90 1.43
C ALA A 113 -13.98 -2.53 2.84
N GLU A 114 -13.36 -3.49 3.51
CA GLU A 114 -12.71 -3.24 4.79
C GLU A 114 -11.31 -2.71 4.58
N ILE A 115 -10.93 -1.72 5.39
CA ILE A 115 -9.58 -1.16 5.36
C ILE A 115 -8.74 -1.87 6.40
N ILE A 116 -7.69 -2.56 5.96
CA ILE A 116 -6.79 -3.31 6.86
C ILE A 116 -5.33 -3.04 6.54
N GLY A 117 -4.46 -3.32 7.50
CA GLY A 117 -3.03 -3.34 7.29
C GLY A 117 -2.57 -4.74 6.91
N HIS A 118 -1.50 -4.84 6.14
CA HIS A 118 -0.92 -6.13 5.77
C HIS A 118 -0.53 -6.96 6.99
N ASN A 119 -0.14 -6.30 8.10
CA ASN A 119 0.21 -6.97 9.35
C ASN A 119 -0.98 -7.66 10.04
N GLU A 120 -2.21 -7.41 9.60
CA GLU A 120 -3.39 -8.08 10.16
C GLU A 120 -3.63 -9.44 9.52
N ILE A 121 -3.02 -9.71 8.35
CA ILE A 121 -3.21 -10.94 7.60
C ILE A 121 -1.90 -11.65 7.27
N SER A 122 -0.78 -11.19 7.84
CA SER A 122 0.53 -11.82 7.67
C SER A 122 1.35 -11.62 8.93
N LYS A 123 2.53 -12.24 8.98
CA LYS A 123 3.48 -12.09 10.09
C LYS A 123 4.39 -10.87 9.91
N LYS A 124 4.26 -10.15 8.80
CA LYS A 124 5.08 -8.97 8.52
C LYS A 124 4.63 -7.78 9.35
N GLU A 125 5.56 -6.86 9.61
CA GLU A 125 5.26 -5.63 10.33
C GLU A 125 4.65 -4.55 9.42
N CYS A 126 4.79 -4.70 8.11
CA CYS A 126 4.18 -3.83 7.11
C CYS A 126 2.69 -3.63 7.39
N PRO A 127 2.17 -2.41 7.44
CA PRO A 127 2.80 -1.15 7.00
C PRO A 127 3.55 -0.37 8.07
N SER A 128 3.95 -0.98 9.18
CA SER A 128 4.70 -0.36 10.28
C SER A 128 3.88 0.62 11.12
N PHE A 129 2.58 0.53 11.07
CA PHE A 129 1.66 1.24 11.96
C PHE A 129 0.36 0.46 12.10
N ASP A 130 -0.43 0.84 13.12
CA ASP A 130 -1.74 0.22 13.41
C ASP A 130 -2.81 0.87 12.55
N VAL A 131 -3.25 0.19 11.51
CA VAL A 131 -4.26 0.70 10.57
C VAL A 131 -5.62 0.89 11.24
N GLN A 132 -6.01 0.01 12.16
CA GLN A 132 -7.30 0.12 12.82
C GLN A 132 -7.37 1.38 13.70
N LYS A 133 -6.28 1.67 14.41
CA LYS A 133 -6.19 2.91 15.19
C LYS A 133 -6.19 4.14 14.28
N TRP A 134 -5.47 4.10 13.17
CA TRP A 134 -5.50 5.19 12.18
C TRP A 134 -6.92 5.45 11.67
N LYS A 135 -7.68 4.39 11.41
CA LYS A 135 -9.09 4.51 11.01
C LYS A 135 -9.92 5.20 12.08
N GLU A 136 -9.79 4.77 13.33
CA GLU A 136 -10.53 5.38 14.45
C GLU A 136 -10.25 6.88 14.55
N ASP A 137 -9.00 7.27 14.34
CA ASP A 137 -8.57 8.67 14.49
C ASP A 137 -8.95 9.55 13.29
N ASN A 138 -9.21 8.98 12.11
CA ASN A 138 -9.33 9.76 10.86
C ASN A 138 -10.63 9.53 10.08
N LEU A 139 -11.32 8.43 10.31
CA LEU A 139 -12.52 8.08 9.53
C LEU A 139 -13.83 7.98 10.34
#